data_fe41b225b9aba8efbd3efde09e53e219
#
_entry.id   fe41b225b9aba8efbd3efde09e53e219
#
_cell.length_a   1.000
_cell.length_b   1.000
_cell.length_c   1.000
_cell.angle_alpha   90.00
_cell.angle_beta   90.00
_cell.angle_gamma   90.00
#
_symmetry.space_group_name_H-M   'P 1'
#
loop_
_entity.id
_entity.type
_entity.pdbx_description
1 polymer ?
#
loop_
_entity_poly.entity_id
_entity_poly.type
_entity_poly.pdbx_seq_one_letter_code
_entity_poly.pdbx_strand_id
1 'polypeptide(L)'
;MIDLADIDFIGSGLKRPECVLAHSSGLLIVPDWAGAGGVSLVAPHGGSIRHLAVDRSENDPLRPNGIALESGGNVLLAHLGDEAGGLFRLRPDGTTETVLDEVDGQKLPPCNFVISDGGSGLFLTVSTRRVPRALGYRKDVDDGFIVHIPYRGAPRIAADGLGYTNECMLHPSGRWLYVNETFVRRLSRFKVTGRGKLGKRETVCEFGAGIFPDGLAFDVAGTAWVTSIVSNCVVRVAADGQQTIWLEDVDPGHLAWVEAAYQANDMGRPHLDGVKSQRLRNISNLAFGGADLKTAYLGCLLGDSIASFTMPVAGHPLPHWTVDIGPLLQAKGLAR
;
A
#
# COMPACT_ATOMS: atom_id res chain seq x y z
N MET A 1 -18.38 -14.50 -3.89
CA MET A 1 -17.36 -14.52 -2.82
C MET A 1 -16.30 -15.52 -3.26
N ILE A 2 -15.04 -15.23 -3.09
CA ILE A 2 -13.93 -16.14 -3.39
C ILE A 2 -13.88 -17.21 -2.28
N ASP A 3 -13.72 -18.48 -2.69
CA ASP A 3 -13.45 -19.56 -1.74
C ASP A 3 -11.98 -19.48 -1.28
N LEU A 4 -11.75 -19.63 0.01
CA LEU A 4 -10.39 -19.66 0.56
C LEU A 4 -9.54 -20.80 -0.04
N ALA A 5 -10.17 -21.89 -0.48
CA ALA A 5 -9.49 -23.00 -1.16
C ALA A 5 -8.89 -22.59 -2.51
N ASP A 6 -9.44 -21.58 -3.17
CA ASP A 6 -8.99 -21.09 -4.49
C ASP A 6 -7.80 -20.10 -4.38
N ILE A 7 -7.30 -19.84 -3.18
CA ILE A 7 -6.17 -18.95 -2.97
C ILE A 7 -4.86 -19.73 -3.08
N ASP A 8 -4.00 -19.31 -3.98
CA ASP A 8 -2.61 -19.77 -4.09
C ASP A 8 -1.67 -18.83 -3.34
N PHE A 9 -0.46 -19.31 -3.02
CA PHE A 9 0.59 -18.52 -2.40
C PHE A 9 1.86 -18.57 -3.23
N ILE A 10 2.47 -17.40 -3.45
CA ILE A 10 3.63 -17.20 -4.31
C ILE A 10 4.79 -16.65 -3.46
N GLY A 11 5.96 -17.24 -3.63
CA GLY A 11 7.15 -16.92 -2.84
C GLY A 11 7.06 -17.48 -1.42
N SER A 12 8.16 -17.36 -0.68
CA SER A 12 8.26 -17.70 0.74
C SER A 12 9.48 -17.03 1.34
N GLY A 13 9.43 -16.77 2.64
CA GLY A 13 10.54 -16.15 3.37
C GLY A 13 10.65 -14.64 3.21
N LEU A 14 9.67 -13.98 2.59
CA LEU A 14 9.54 -12.53 2.57
C LEU A 14 9.32 -11.99 3.99
N LYS A 15 9.74 -10.76 4.23
CA LYS A 15 9.53 -10.07 5.52
C LYS A 15 8.64 -8.86 5.31
N ARG A 16 7.38 -8.99 5.75
CA ARG A 16 6.37 -7.94 5.65
C ARG A 16 6.16 -7.45 4.21
N PRO A 17 5.73 -8.31 3.28
CA PRO A 17 5.44 -7.93 1.90
C PRO A 17 4.10 -7.17 1.83
N GLU A 18 4.07 -5.97 2.37
CA GLU A 18 2.84 -5.21 2.58
C GLU A 18 2.21 -4.69 1.29
N CYS A 19 3.04 -4.28 0.32
CA CYS A 19 2.61 -3.75 -0.96
C CYS A 19 3.06 -4.66 -2.09
N VAL A 20 2.30 -4.73 -3.18
CA VAL A 20 2.66 -5.52 -4.36
C VAL A 20 2.58 -4.63 -5.60
N LEU A 21 3.66 -4.53 -6.35
CA LEU A 21 3.65 -4.00 -7.71
C LEU A 21 3.71 -5.16 -8.69
N ALA A 22 2.63 -5.37 -9.43
CA ALA A 22 2.60 -6.33 -10.53
C ALA A 22 3.08 -5.65 -11.81
N HIS A 23 3.98 -6.30 -12.55
CA HIS A 23 4.57 -5.78 -13.78
C HIS A 23 4.22 -6.66 -14.99
N SER A 24 4.16 -6.08 -16.19
CA SER A 24 3.80 -6.79 -17.44
C SER A 24 4.78 -7.91 -17.81
N SER A 25 5.99 -7.92 -17.28
CA SER A 25 6.93 -9.04 -17.40
C SER A 25 6.51 -10.30 -16.62
N GLY A 26 5.46 -10.21 -15.81
CA GLY A 26 5.03 -11.25 -14.88
C GLY A 26 5.72 -11.20 -13.53
N LEU A 27 6.69 -10.32 -13.31
CA LEU A 27 7.32 -10.14 -12.00
C LEU A 27 6.43 -9.36 -11.04
N LEU A 28 6.51 -9.73 -9.76
CA LEU A 28 6.02 -8.96 -8.65
C LEU A 28 7.21 -8.30 -7.94
N ILE A 29 7.05 -7.05 -7.56
CA ILE A 29 8.02 -6.32 -6.75
C ILE A 29 7.32 -5.98 -5.44
N VAL A 30 7.93 -6.35 -4.33
CA VAL A 30 7.33 -6.19 -2.99
C VAL A 30 8.34 -5.57 -2.03
N PRO A 31 7.90 -4.76 -1.04
CA PRO A 31 8.77 -4.34 0.05
C PRO A 31 9.23 -5.56 0.83
N ASP A 32 10.45 -5.51 1.35
CA ASP A 32 11.01 -6.59 2.15
C ASP A 32 11.88 -6.01 3.27
N TRP A 33 11.54 -6.36 4.51
CA TRP A 33 12.25 -5.89 5.69
C TRP A 33 13.43 -6.78 6.10
N ALA A 34 13.84 -7.72 5.24
CA ALA A 34 15.01 -8.56 5.50
C ALA A 34 16.28 -7.70 5.63
N GLY A 35 17.11 -7.97 6.62
CA GLY A 35 18.34 -7.22 6.91
C GLY A 35 18.06 -5.71 7.10
N ALA A 36 18.79 -4.89 6.38
CA ALA A 36 18.60 -3.43 6.38
C ALA A 36 17.36 -2.96 5.61
N GLY A 37 16.56 -3.87 5.04
CA GLY A 37 15.40 -3.57 4.21
C GLY A 37 15.71 -3.50 2.73
N GLY A 38 14.69 -3.20 1.94
CA GLY A 38 14.75 -3.14 0.49
C GLY A 38 13.49 -3.64 -0.18
N VAL A 39 13.63 -4.24 -1.35
CA VAL A 39 12.54 -4.88 -2.08
C VAL A 39 12.94 -6.29 -2.54
N SER A 40 11.95 -7.15 -2.73
CA SER A 40 12.15 -8.46 -3.33
C SER A 40 11.42 -8.57 -4.67
N LEU A 41 12.10 -9.16 -5.66
CA LEU A 41 11.52 -9.53 -6.95
C LEU A 41 11.07 -10.98 -6.87
N VAL A 42 9.79 -11.21 -7.09
CA VAL A 42 9.16 -12.54 -7.00
C VAL A 42 8.67 -12.94 -8.39
N ALA A 43 9.13 -14.08 -8.88
CA ALA A 43 8.67 -14.65 -10.14
C ALA A 43 7.42 -15.51 -9.89
N PRO A 44 6.25 -15.23 -10.51
CA PRO A 44 5.01 -15.95 -10.27
C PRO A 44 5.10 -17.45 -10.60
N HIS A 45 5.84 -17.79 -11.65
CA HIS A 45 6.02 -19.16 -12.12
C HIS A 45 7.32 -19.75 -11.57
N GLY A 46 7.29 -20.25 -10.35
CA GLY A 46 8.45 -20.92 -9.74
C GLY A 46 8.99 -20.28 -8.47
N GLY A 47 8.38 -19.22 -8.01
CA GLY A 47 8.59 -18.68 -6.65
C GLY A 47 10.03 -18.22 -6.35
N SER A 48 10.88 -18.02 -7.37
CA SER A 48 12.22 -17.52 -7.12
C SER A 48 12.18 -16.08 -6.62
N ILE A 49 12.83 -15.84 -5.49
CA ILE A 49 12.95 -14.51 -4.89
C ILE A 49 14.36 -13.99 -5.11
N ARG A 50 14.46 -12.71 -5.47
CA ARG A 50 15.72 -11.97 -5.54
C ARG A 50 15.60 -10.69 -4.73
N HIS A 51 16.24 -10.67 -3.57
CA HIS A 51 16.26 -9.49 -2.71
C HIS A 51 17.21 -8.42 -3.27
N LEU A 52 16.74 -7.19 -3.33
CA LEU A 52 17.50 -5.97 -3.57
C LEU A 52 17.58 -5.20 -2.25
N ALA A 53 18.64 -5.45 -1.48
CA ALA A 53 18.89 -4.77 -0.23
C ALA A 53 19.31 -3.31 -0.47
N VAL A 54 18.96 -2.45 0.47
CA VAL A 54 19.48 -1.09 0.54
C VAL A 54 20.94 -1.07 1.02
N ASP A 55 21.70 -0.07 0.62
CA ASP A 55 23.10 0.17 1.00
C ASP A 55 23.22 0.79 2.41
N ARG A 56 22.50 0.21 3.38
CA ARG A 56 22.48 0.66 4.78
C ARG A 56 22.85 -0.46 5.74
N SER A 57 23.15 -0.09 6.97
CA SER A 57 23.36 -1.08 8.04
C SER A 57 22.04 -1.53 8.68
N GLU A 58 22.06 -2.68 9.32
CA GLU A 58 20.91 -3.17 10.09
C GLU A 58 20.59 -2.30 11.32
N ASN A 59 21.54 -1.43 11.74
CA ASN A 59 21.32 -0.47 12.82
C ASN A 59 20.64 0.83 12.34
N ASP A 60 20.60 1.08 11.01
CA ASP A 60 19.92 2.19 10.37
C ASP A 60 19.11 1.69 9.17
N PRO A 61 18.11 0.84 9.37
CA PRO A 61 17.41 0.19 8.28
C PRO A 61 16.39 1.13 7.61
N LEU A 62 16.13 0.91 6.33
CA LEU A 62 14.89 1.37 5.72
C LEU A 62 13.82 0.30 5.91
N ARG A 63 12.63 0.74 6.29
CA ARG A 63 11.45 -0.11 6.46
C ARG A 63 10.39 0.32 5.44
N PRO A 64 10.52 -0.12 4.16
CA PRO A 64 9.57 0.26 3.13
C PRO A 64 8.18 -0.30 3.45
N ASN A 65 7.16 0.53 3.27
CA ASN A 65 5.76 0.17 3.38
C ASN A 65 5.14 0.15 1.97
N GLY A 66 4.60 1.26 1.50
CA GLY A 66 4.24 1.40 0.10
C GLY A 66 5.47 1.68 -0.77
N ILE A 67 5.44 1.16 -1.99
CA ILE A 67 6.51 1.34 -2.97
C ILE A 67 5.95 1.79 -4.32
N ALA A 68 6.76 2.46 -5.12
CA ALA A 68 6.42 2.78 -6.50
C ALA A 68 7.62 2.55 -7.42
N LEU A 69 7.36 2.16 -8.66
CA LEU A 69 8.38 1.88 -9.66
C LEU A 69 8.56 3.08 -10.58
N GLU A 70 9.81 3.49 -10.77
CA GLU A 70 10.20 4.52 -11.73
C GLU A 70 10.90 3.91 -12.95
N SER A 71 11.00 4.68 -14.03
CA SER A 71 11.77 4.28 -15.21
C SER A 71 13.22 3.99 -14.87
N GLY A 72 13.83 3.01 -15.58
CA GLY A 72 15.18 2.54 -15.28
C GLY A 72 15.27 1.56 -14.12
N GLY A 73 14.11 1.11 -13.58
CA GLY A 73 14.06 0.10 -12.54
C GLY A 73 14.36 0.62 -11.13
N ASN A 74 14.34 1.94 -10.92
CA ASN A 74 14.42 2.51 -9.58
C ASN A 74 13.12 2.25 -8.84
N VAL A 75 13.20 2.05 -7.53
CA VAL A 75 12.04 1.85 -6.67
C VAL A 75 11.98 2.95 -5.60
N LEU A 76 10.87 3.66 -5.55
CA LEU A 76 10.57 4.59 -4.46
C LEU A 76 10.06 3.81 -3.25
N LEU A 77 10.57 4.16 -2.09
CA LEU A 77 10.28 3.52 -0.81
C LEU A 77 9.67 4.54 0.15
N ALA A 78 8.39 4.41 0.48
CA ALA A 78 7.80 5.14 1.60
C ALA A 78 8.30 4.49 2.90
N HIS A 79 9.13 5.20 3.65
CA HIS A 79 9.78 4.67 4.85
C HIS A 79 8.87 4.76 6.06
N LEU A 80 8.54 3.59 6.61
CA LEU A 80 7.76 3.43 7.83
C LEU A 80 8.71 3.25 9.03
N GLY A 81 9.53 4.26 9.29
CA GLY A 81 10.42 4.25 10.46
C GLY A 81 9.66 4.31 11.79
N ASP A 82 10.36 4.15 12.89
CA ASP A 82 9.75 4.17 14.22
C ASP A 82 9.32 5.58 14.63
N GLU A 83 10.17 6.57 14.38
CA GLU A 83 9.95 7.97 14.75
C GLU A 83 9.94 8.91 13.54
N ALA A 84 10.84 8.71 12.59
CA ALA A 84 10.98 9.50 11.38
C ALA A 84 10.65 8.68 10.15
N GLY A 85 9.99 9.32 9.19
CA GLY A 85 9.68 8.76 7.88
C GLY A 85 10.52 9.39 6.77
N GLY A 86 9.99 9.30 5.57
CA GLY A 86 10.58 9.87 4.37
C GLY A 86 10.27 9.06 3.13
N LEU A 87 10.62 9.61 2.00
CA LEU A 87 10.62 8.96 0.70
C LEU A 87 12.07 8.78 0.23
N PHE A 88 12.43 7.55 -0.08
CA PHE A 88 13.76 7.20 -0.55
C PHE A 88 13.67 6.56 -1.93
N ARG A 89 14.70 6.74 -2.76
CA ARG A 89 14.86 6.04 -4.04
C ARG A 89 15.93 4.97 -3.89
N LEU A 90 15.57 3.74 -4.17
CA LEU A 90 16.47 2.60 -4.27
C LEU A 90 16.80 2.35 -5.74
N ARG A 91 18.07 2.38 -6.09
CA ARG A 91 18.55 2.08 -7.44
C ARG A 91 18.81 0.58 -7.64
N PRO A 92 18.87 0.10 -8.89
CA PRO A 92 19.14 -1.31 -9.19
C PRO A 92 20.45 -1.86 -8.60
N ASP A 93 21.44 -1.00 -8.35
CA ASP A 93 22.71 -1.35 -7.73
C ASP A 93 22.67 -1.45 -6.19
N GLY A 94 21.52 -1.13 -5.58
CA GLY A 94 21.33 -1.12 -4.13
C GLY A 94 21.54 0.24 -3.46
N THR A 95 22.09 1.21 -4.19
CA THR A 95 22.30 2.55 -3.60
C THR A 95 20.99 3.26 -3.34
N THR A 96 20.96 4.05 -2.27
CA THR A 96 19.79 4.82 -1.86
C THR A 96 20.05 6.32 -1.84
N GLU A 97 19.01 7.09 -2.17
CA GLU A 97 19.01 8.53 -1.99
C GLU A 97 17.71 9.01 -1.32
N THR A 98 17.81 10.04 -0.50
CA THR A 98 16.64 10.71 0.07
C THR A 98 15.97 11.57 -1.01
N VAL A 99 14.70 11.28 -1.28
CA VAL A 99 13.85 12.09 -2.17
C VAL A 99 13.15 13.18 -1.39
N LEU A 100 12.64 12.83 -0.19
CA LEU A 100 11.97 13.77 0.70
C LEU A 100 11.99 13.22 2.13
N ASP A 101 12.41 14.02 3.10
CA ASP A 101 12.33 13.71 4.54
C ASP A 101 11.74 14.86 5.37
N GLU A 102 11.33 15.94 4.70
CA GLU A 102 10.80 17.15 5.32
C GLU A 102 9.78 17.84 4.42
N VAL A 103 8.73 18.42 4.98
CA VAL A 103 7.77 19.28 4.28
C VAL A 103 7.41 20.47 5.18
N ASP A 104 7.32 21.67 4.59
CA ASP A 104 7.00 22.93 5.32
C ASP A 104 7.89 23.16 6.56
N GLY A 105 9.18 22.78 6.49
CA GLY A 105 10.15 22.92 7.59
C GLY A 105 9.98 21.92 8.74
N GLN A 106 9.17 20.87 8.55
CA GLN A 106 8.93 19.80 9.53
C GLN A 106 9.40 18.46 8.99
N LYS A 107 10.13 17.69 9.80
CA LYS A 107 10.49 16.31 9.47
C LYS A 107 9.25 15.46 9.29
N LEU A 108 9.28 14.58 8.30
CA LEU A 108 8.18 13.67 8.05
C LEU A 108 8.09 12.59 9.12
N PRO A 109 6.90 12.38 9.71
CA PRO A 109 6.63 11.17 10.49
C PRO A 109 6.68 9.92 9.59
N PRO A 110 6.56 8.70 10.15
CA PRO A 110 6.50 7.47 9.36
C PRO A 110 5.57 7.59 8.16
N CYS A 111 6.13 7.42 6.95
CA CYS A 111 5.40 7.51 5.68
C CYS A 111 4.80 6.18 5.29
N ASN A 112 3.57 6.18 4.75
CA ASN A 112 2.83 4.96 4.49
C ASN A 112 2.91 4.51 3.03
N PHE A 113 2.50 5.35 2.07
CA PHE A 113 2.33 4.92 0.69
C PHE A 113 2.76 5.99 -0.31
N VAL A 114 3.18 5.60 -1.51
CA VAL A 114 3.61 6.51 -2.57
C VAL A 114 3.06 6.07 -3.92
N ILE A 115 2.55 7.02 -4.70
CA ILE A 115 2.13 6.80 -6.09
C ILE A 115 2.50 7.97 -6.99
N SER A 116 2.50 7.73 -8.32
CA SER A 116 2.52 8.81 -9.32
C SER A 116 1.24 9.66 -9.24
N ASP A 117 1.38 10.96 -9.49
CA ASP A 117 0.25 11.91 -9.61
C ASP A 117 -0.45 11.86 -10.97
N GLY A 118 -0.14 10.85 -11.79
CA GLY A 118 -0.60 10.71 -13.18
C GLY A 118 0.22 11.51 -14.18
N GLY A 119 1.24 12.21 -13.73
CA GLY A 119 2.23 12.95 -14.52
C GLY A 119 3.64 12.60 -14.07
N SER A 120 4.45 13.61 -13.82
CA SER A 120 5.84 13.44 -13.37
C SER A 120 6.03 13.71 -11.88
N GLY A 121 4.96 13.97 -11.12
CA GLY A 121 4.98 14.18 -9.68
C GLY A 121 4.50 12.94 -8.91
N LEU A 122 4.48 13.06 -7.58
CA LEU A 122 4.12 11.97 -6.67
C LEU A 122 3.13 12.47 -5.62
N PHE A 123 2.29 11.54 -5.14
CA PHE A 123 1.58 11.67 -3.88
C PHE A 123 2.20 10.71 -2.86
N LEU A 124 2.49 11.23 -1.66
CA LEU A 124 3.01 10.48 -0.52
C LEU A 124 2.03 10.61 0.64
N THR A 125 1.59 9.50 1.23
CA THR A 125 0.70 9.51 2.38
C THR A 125 1.49 9.39 3.68
N VAL A 126 1.03 10.12 4.70
CA VAL A 126 1.50 10.06 6.08
C VAL A 126 0.31 9.76 6.97
N SER A 127 0.35 8.62 7.65
CA SER A 127 -0.83 8.10 8.34
C SER A 127 -1.29 9.00 9.49
N THR A 128 -0.36 9.53 10.26
CA THR A 128 -0.61 10.36 11.44
C THR A 128 0.63 11.17 11.77
N ARG A 129 0.44 12.31 12.43
CA ARG A 129 1.56 13.10 13.02
C ARG A 129 2.04 12.56 14.36
N ARG A 130 1.35 11.56 14.91
CA ARG A 130 1.68 10.98 16.22
C ARG A 130 2.87 10.04 16.14
N VAL A 131 3.76 10.17 17.11
CA VAL A 131 4.93 9.31 17.28
C VAL A 131 4.93 8.80 18.72
N PRO A 132 4.91 7.50 18.96
CA PRO A 132 4.80 6.42 17.96
C PRO A 132 3.42 6.41 17.26
N ARG A 133 3.41 5.99 16.01
CA ARG A 133 2.20 6.01 15.14
C ARG A 133 1.00 5.23 15.68
N ALA A 134 1.23 4.28 16.60
CA ALA A 134 0.16 3.54 17.26
C ALA A 134 -0.79 4.44 18.07
N LEU A 135 -0.36 5.63 18.48
CA LEU A 135 -1.21 6.64 19.12
C LEU A 135 -2.29 7.18 18.17
N GLY A 136 -2.16 6.93 16.86
CA GLY A 136 -3.15 7.25 15.84
C GLY A 136 -4.15 6.13 15.55
N TYR A 137 -4.08 4.95 16.20
CA TYR A 137 -5.01 3.83 15.99
C TYR A 137 -6.36 4.06 16.67
N ARG A 138 -6.98 5.19 16.36
CA ARG A 138 -8.15 5.71 17.06
C ARG A 138 -9.15 6.31 16.08
N LYS A 139 -10.45 6.20 16.41
CA LYS A 139 -11.55 6.77 15.62
C LYS A 139 -11.67 8.28 15.73
N ASP A 140 -11.06 8.89 16.74
CA ASP A 140 -11.10 10.32 17.05
C ASP A 140 -9.79 11.05 16.70
N VAL A 141 -8.93 10.44 15.87
CA VAL A 141 -7.68 11.04 15.39
C VAL A 141 -7.75 11.21 13.87
N ASP A 142 -7.63 12.45 13.41
CA ASP A 142 -7.68 12.86 12.01
C ASP A 142 -6.53 13.82 11.66
N ASP A 143 -5.30 13.44 12.02
CA ASP A 143 -4.10 14.24 11.82
C ASP A 143 -3.17 13.71 10.70
N GLY A 144 -3.63 12.74 9.91
CA GLY A 144 -2.94 12.26 8.73
C GLY A 144 -3.04 13.24 7.56
N PHE A 145 -2.14 13.09 6.59
CA PHE A 145 -2.07 14.02 5.45
C PHE A 145 -1.49 13.37 4.19
N ILE A 146 -1.63 14.06 3.06
CA ILE A 146 -1.05 13.71 1.77
C ILE A 146 -0.09 14.81 1.34
N VAL A 147 1.16 14.45 1.04
CA VAL A 147 2.14 15.36 0.42
C VAL A 147 2.10 15.19 -1.08
N HIS A 148 2.04 16.29 -1.83
CA HIS A 148 2.33 16.30 -3.27
C HIS A 148 3.77 16.75 -3.50
N ILE A 149 4.52 15.93 -4.21
CA ILE A 149 5.91 16.18 -4.60
C ILE A 149 5.89 16.43 -6.11
N PRO A 150 5.94 17.69 -6.57
CA PRO A 150 5.94 17.99 -8.00
C PRO A 150 7.30 17.66 -8.62
N TYR A 151 7.32 17.34 -9.91
CA TYR A 151 8.59 17.17 -10.66
C TYR A 151 9.51 18.41 -10.57
N ARG A 152 8.90 19.61 -10.52
CA ARG A 152 9.60 20.88 -10.33
C ARG A 152 8.86 21.73 -9.31
N GLY A 153 9.60 22.33 -8.41
CA GLY A 153 9.06 23.16 -7.33
C GLY A 153 9.10 22.47 -5.97
N ALA A 154 8.62 23.15 -4.95
CA ALA A 154 8.66 22.65 -3.58
C ALA A 154 7.52 21.64 -3.33
N PRO A 155 7.80 20.56 -2.56
CA PRO A 155 6.77 19.70 -2.01
C PRO A 155 5.82 20.51 -1.11
N ARG A 156 4.57 20.04 -0.98
CA ARG A 156 3.56 20.68 -0.13
C ARG A 156 2.57 19.68 0.42
N ILE A 157 1.94 19.97 1.53
CA ILE A 157 0.76 19.26 2.00
C ILE A 157 -0.40 19.57 1.04
N ALA A 158 -0.91 18.55 0.36
CA ALA A 158 -1.99 18.67 -0.63
C ALA A 158 -3.37 18.40 -0.02
N ALA A 159 -3.45 17.56 1.01
CA ALA A 159 -4.64 17.29 1.82
C ALA A 159 -4.22 17.01 3.25
N ASP A 160 -5.04 17.42 4.21
CA ASP A 160 -4.78 17.34 5.65
C ASP A 160 -6.06 16.96 6.39
N GLY A 161 -5.94 16.59 7.68
CA GLY A 161 -7.09 16.23 8.51
C GLY A 161 -7.70 14.89 8.12
N LEU A 162 -6.87 13.88 7.83
CA LEU A 162 -7.29 12.53 7.42
C LEU A 162 -7.15 11.54 8.57
N GLY A 163 -8.12 10.65 8.69
CA GLY A 163 -8.19 9.70 9.79
C GLY A 163 -7.32 8.46 9.62
N TYR A 164 -6.01 8.58 9.84
CA TYR A 164 -4.99 7.58 9.59
C TYR A 164 -4.89 7.26 8.10
N THR A 165 -4.30 8.18 7.36
CA THR A 165 -4.14 8.10 5.90
C THR A 165 -3.33 6.86 5.51
N ASN A 166 -3.94 6.01 4.70
CA ASN A 166 -3.30 4.80 4.21
C ASN A 166 -3.08 4.88 2.69
N GLU A 167 -3.40 3.84 1.93
CA GLU A 167 -3.19 3.89 0.49
C GLU A 167 -4.09 4.92 -0.18
N CYS A 168 -3.53 5.60 -1.15
CA CYS A 168 -4.25 6.45 -2.08
C CYS A 168 -4.03 5.97 -3.51
N MET A 169 -5.03 6.16 -4.37
CA MET A 169 -4.96 5.72 -5.77
C MET A 169 -5.70 6.68 -6.68
N LEU A 170 -5.10 6.99 -7.82
CA LEU A 170 -5.81 7.72 -8.88
C LEU A 170 -6.88 6.83 -9.50
N HIS A 171 -8.10 7.35 -9.54
CA HIS A 171 -9.18 6.71 -10.29
C HIS A 171 -8.83 6.63 -11.78
N PRO A 172 -9.24 5.57 -12.52
CA PRO A 172 -8.94 5.41 -13.96
C PRO A 172 -9.27 6.60 -14.85
N SER A 173 -10.22 7.44 -14.44
CA SER A 173 -10.54 8.68 -15.16
C SER A 173 -9.48 9.78 -15.02
N GLY A 174 -8.48 9.62 -14.16
CA GLY A 174 -7.47 10.65 -13.83
C GLY A 174 -8.00 11.88 -13.10
N ARG A 175 -9.31 11.94 -12.81
CA ARG A 175 -9.96 13.12 -12.23
C ARG A 175 -10.08 13.14 -10.72
N TRP A 176 -9.86 12.00 -10.08
CA TRP A 176 -10.04 11.80 -8.65
C TRP A 176 -8.87 11.05 -8.04
N LEU A 177 -8.40 11.51 -6.89
CA LEU A 177 -7.55 10.75 -5.99
C LEU A 177 -8.43 10.19 -4.88
N TYR A 178 -8.48 8.88 -4.74
CA TYR A 178 -9.15 8.19 -3.64
C TYR A 178 -8.13 7.87 -2.55
N VAL A 179 -8.58 7.79 -1.30
CA VAL A 179 -7.73 7.48 -0.14
C VAL A 179 -8.49 6.70 0.91
N ASN A 180 -7.87 5.66 1.43
CA ASN A 180 -8.34 4.93 2.60
C ASN A 180 -7.92 5.66 3.88
N GLU A 181 -8.88 5.85 4.77
CA GLU A 181 -8.70 6.39 6.12
C GLU A 181 -9.01 5.27 7.12
N THR A 182 -7.95 4.56 7.57
CA THR A 182 -8.07 3.25 8.23
C THR A 182 -8.89 3.29 9.52
N PHE A 183 -8.56 4.21 10.45
CA PHE A 183 -9.17 4.18 11.78
C PHE A 183 -10.39 5.08 11.94
N VAL A 184 -10.72 5.90 10.95
CA VAL A 184 -12.07 6.49 10.83
C VAL A 184 -12.96 5.67 9.89
N ARG A 185 -12.44 4.56 9.35
CA ARG A 185 -13.16 3.58 8.51
C ARG A 185 -13.89 4.21 7.34
N ARG A 186 -13.16 4.95 6.51
CA ARG A 186 -13.76 5.72 5.42
C ARG A 186 -12.92 5.59 4.15
N LEU A 187 -13.62 5.51 3.01
CA LEU A 187 -13.05 5.77 1.70
C LEU A 187 -13.41 7.20 1.30
N SER A 188 -12.42 8.04 1.15
CA SER A 188 -12.57 9.44 0.72
C SER A 188 -12.01 9.64 -0.69
N ARG A 189 -12.42 10.73 -1.34
CA ARG A 189 -11.83 11.14 -2.61
C ARG A 189 -11.66 12.65 -2.69
N PHE A 190 -10.72 13.06 -3.52
CA PHE A 190 -10.42 14.44 -3.84
C PHE A 190 -10.43 14.65 -5.34
N LYS A 191 -11.08 15.71 -5.83
CA LYS A 191 -10.96 16.09 -7.24
C LYS A 191 -9.54 16.56 -7.51
N VAL A 192 -8.86 15.96 -8.49
CA VAL A 192 -7.53 16.40 -8.94
C VAL A 192 -7.73 17.57 -9.91
N THR A 193 -7.20 18.73 -9.53
CA THR A 193 -7.22 19.94 -10.34
C THR A 193 -5.78 20.29 -10.68
N GLY A 194 -5.36 20.14 -11.89
CA GLY A 194 -4.02 20.37 -12.45
C GLY A 194 -2.83 20.53 -11.49
N ARG A 195 -1.67 19.99 -11.85
CA ARG A 195 -0.43 20.04 -11.06
C ARG A 195 -0.56 19.47 -9.64
N GLY A 196 -1.30 18.33 -9.47
CA GLY A 196 -1.44 17.66 -8.19
C GLY A 196 -2.17 18.45 -7.09
N LYS A 197 -2.94 19.48 -7.44
CA LYS A 197 -3.82 20.17 -6.49
C LYS A 197 -5.06 19.32 -6.23
N LEU A 198 -5.37 19.13 -4.96
CA LEU A 198 -6.54 18.41 -4.50
C LEU A 198 -7.66 19.40 -4.12
N GLY A 199 -8.87 19.09 -4.55
CA GLY A 199 -10.07 19.82 -4.17
C GLY A 199 -10.54 19.51 -2.76
N LYS A 200 -11.79 19.84 -2.46
CA LYS A 200 -12.40 19.47 -1.16
C LYS A 200 -12.55 17.96 -1.05
N ARG A 201 -12.38 17.42 0.18
CA ARG A 201 -12.64 16.02 0.49
C ARG A 201 -14.14 15.71 0.32
N GLU A 202 -14.41 14.58 -0.33
CA GLU A 202 -15.72 13.96 -0.44
C GLU A 202 -15.65 12.55 0.13
N THR A 203 -16.61 12.16 0.95
CA THR A 203 -16.76 10.77 1.42
C THR A 203 -17.41 9.94 0.30
N VAL A 204 -16.78 8.83 -0.07
CA VAL A 204 -17.37 7.83 -0.98
C VAL A 204 -18.26 6.87 -0.21
N CYS A 205 -17.70 6.29 0.87
CA CYS A 205 -18.47 5.48 1.81
C CYS A 205 -17.78 5.46 3.19
N GLU A 206 -18.57 5.10 4.21
CA GLU A 206 -18.09 4.71 5.53
C GLU A 206 -18.23 3.20 5.68
N PHE A 207 -17.22 2.57 6.26
CA PHE A 207 -17.22 1.12 6.48
C PHE A 207 -17.78 0.78 7.86
N GLY A 208 -18.47 -0.36 7.92
CA GLY A 208 -19.03 -0.91 9.15
C GLY A 208 -17.98 -1.50 10.09
N ALA A 209 -18.48 -2.09 11.16
CA ALA A 209 -17.66 -2.81 12.14
C ALA A 209 -16.84 -3.90 11.44
N GLY A 210 -15.61 -4.07 11.90
CA GLY A 210 -14.68 -5.06 11.37
C GLY A 210 -13.88 -4.63 10.15
N ILE A 211 -14.27 -3.58 9.45
CA ILE A 211 -13.55 -3.14 8.26
C ILE A 211 -12.61 -1.99 8.59
N PHE A 212 -11.32 -2.24 8.46
CA PHE A 212 -10.23 -1.26 8.62
C PHE A 212 -9.54 -1.12 7.26
N PRO A 213 -9.99 -0.17 6.40
CA PRO A 213 -9.50 -0.07 5.02
C PRO A 213 -8.01 0.25 4.98
N ASP A 214 -7.27 -0.49 4.14
CA ASP A 214 -5.81 -0.39 4.00
C ASP A 214 -5.42 -0.20 2.53
N GLY A 215 -5.34 -1.27 1.74
CA GLY A 215 -5.01 -1.23 0.32
C GLY A 215 -6.16 -0.80 -0.56
N LEU A 216 -5.84 -0.21 -1.71
CA LEU A 216 -6.79 0.35 -2.66
C LEU A 216 -6.37 0.10 -4.11
N ALA A 217 -7.22 -0.55 -4.88
CA ALA A 217 -7.05 -0.73 -6.31
C ALA A 217 -8.33 -0.42 -7.08
N PHE A 218 -8.21 -0.21 -8.40
CA PHE A 218 -9.36 -0.04 -9.29
C PHE A 218 -9.39 -1.12 -10.37
N ASP A 219 -10.58 -1.55 -10.75
CA ASP A 219 -10.78 -2.30 -11.99
C ASP A 219 -10.95 -1.37 -13.20
N VAL A 220 -11.00 -1.97 -14.40
CA VAL A 220 -11.16 -1.20 -15.64
C VAL A 220 -12.49 -0.45 -15.75
N ALA A 221 -13.50 -0.83 -14.97
CA ALA A 221 -14.78 -0.13 -14.87
C ALA A 221 -14.74 1.06 -13.88
N GLY A 222 -13.64 1.21 -13.12
CA GLY A 222 -13.49 2.23 -12.09
C GLY A 222 -14.13 1.86 -10.75
N THR A 223 -14.45 0.58 -10.52
CA THR A 223 -14.89 0.11 -9.22
C THR A 223 -13.70 0.01 -8.28
N ALA A 224 -13.84 0.49 -7.05
CA ALA A 224 -12.79 0.38 -6.06
C ALA A 224 -12.79 -0.99 -5.37
N TRP A 225 -11.60 -1.52 -5.12
CA TRP A 225 -11.33 -2.74 -4.39
C TRP A 225 -10.46 -2.39 -3.19
N VAL A 226 -10.98 -2.63 -2.00
CA VAL A 226 -10.35 -2.22 -0.73
C VAL A 226 -10.02 -3.45 0.08
N THR A 227 -8.77 -3.57 0.53
CA THR A 227 -8.41 -4.58 1.54
C THR A 227 -8.70 -4.05 2.93
N SER A 228 -9.01 -4.95 3.84
CA SER A 228 -9.17 -4.64 5.26
C SER A 228 -8.19 -5.46 6.07
N ILE A 229 -7.35 -4.78 6.83
CA ILE A 229 -6.56 -5.42 7.88
C ILE A 229 -7.48 -5.92 8.99
N VAL A 230 -6.99 -6.81 9.84
CA VAL A 230 -7.71 -7.46 10.95
C VAL A 230 -8.73 -8.49 10.48
N SER A 231 -9.71 -8.07 9.68
CA SER A 231 -10.74 -8.98 9.16
C SER A 231 -10.32 -9.81 7.95
N ASN A 232 -9.15 -9.51 7.35
CA ASN A 232 -8.69 -10.17 6.12
C ASN A 232 -9.77 -10.18 5.02
N CYS A 233 -10.40 -9.03 4.80
CA CYS A 233 -11.46 -8.88 3.80
C CYS A 233 -10.97 -8.15 2.55
N VAL A 234 -11.54 -8.49 1.40
CA VAL A 234 -11.55 -7.66 0.21
C VAL A 234 -12.98 -7.16 -0.02
N VAL A 235 -13.14 -5.86 -0.02
CA VAL A 235 -14.44 -5.19 -0.20
C VAL A 235 -14.47 -4.50 -1.56
N ARG A 236 -15.47 -4.83 -2.36
CA ARG A 236 -15.80 -4.12 -3.58
C ARG A 236 -16.67 -2.92 -3.24
N VAL A 237 -16.27 -1.72 -3.69
CA VAL A 237 -17.03 -0.49 -3.48
C VAL A 237 -17.44 0.08 -4.83
N ALA A 238 -18.73 0.10 -5.09
CA ALA A 238 -19.31 0.67 -6.31
C ALA A 238 -19.24 2.22 -6.32
N ALA A 239 -19.46 2.84 -7.48
CA ALA A 239 -19.37 4.28 -7.64
C ALA A 239 -20.34 5.09 -6.76
N ASP A 240 -21.46 4.49 -6.36
CA ASP A 240 -22.46 5.03 -5.44
C ASP A 240 -22.15 4.76 -3.96
N GLY A 241 -21.01 4.10 -3.66
CA GLY A 241 -20.59 3.74 -2.32
C GLY A 241 -21.15 2.42 -1.78
N GLN A 242 -21.95 1.68 -2.58
CA GLN A 242 -22.43 0.36 -2.17
C GLN A 242 -21.25 -0.61 -2.01
N GLN A 243 -21.24 -1.34 -0.88
CA GLN A 243 -20.18 -2.26 -0.50
C GLN A 243 -20.61 -3.71 -0.64
N THR A 244 -19.69 -4.56 -1.09
CA THR A 244 -19.88 -6.02 -1.17
C THR A 244 -18.60 -6.70 -0.72
N ILE A 245 -18.66 -7.56 0.29
CA ILE A 245 -17.52 -8.40 0.69
C ILE A 245 -17.30 -9.45 -0.40
N TRP A 246 -16.08 -9.46 -0.96
CA TRP A 246 -15.70 -10.36 -2.04
C TRP A 246 -14.86 -11.54 -1.56
N LEU A 247 -14.04 -11.33 -0.55
CA LEU A 247 -13.20 -12.30 0.14
C LEU A 247 -13.24 -11.99 1.63
N GLU A 248 -13.25 -13.02 2.48
CA GLU A 248 -13.17 -12.87 3.93
C GLU A 248 -12.48 -14.09 4.55
N ASP A 249 -11.51 -13.84 5.45
CA ASP A 249 -10.83 -14.86 6.26
C ASP A 249 -10.66 -14.36 7.70
N VAL A 250 -11.78 -14.08 8.35
CA VAL A 250 -11.84 -13.48 9.67
C VAL A 250 -11.89 -14.53 10.77
N ASP A 251 -11.17 -14.28 11.88
CA ASP A 251 -11.42 -14.93 13.17
C ASP A 251 -12.38 -14.07 13.99
N PRO A 252 -13.62 -14.54 14.25
CA PRO A 252 -14.62 -13.71 14.94
C PRO A 252 -14.22 -13.33 16.36
N GLY A 253 -13.49 -14.18 17.06
CA GLY A 253 -13.04 -13.92 18.43
C GLY A 253 -11.99 -12.83 18.48
N HIS A 254 -11.01 -12.90 17.58
CA HIS A 254 -10.00 -11.84 17.43
C HIS A 254 -10.64 -10.51 17.02
N LEU A 255 -11.55 -10.54 16.04
CA LEU A 255 -12.25 -9.34 15.59
C LEU A 255 -13.05 -8.67 16.70
N ALA A 256 -13.77 -9.46 17.51
CA ALA A 256 -14.53 -8.92 18.65
C ALA A 256 -13.63 -8.22 19.68
N TRP A 257 -12.44 -8.80 19.94
CA TRP A 257 -11.46 -8.18 20.82
C TRP A 257 -10.93 -6.85 20.26
N VAL A 258 -10.59 -6.83 18.96
CA VAL A 258 -10.14 -5.59 18.28
C VAL A 258 -11.24 -4.54 18.27
N GLU A 259 -12.51 -4.92 18.00
CA GLU A 259 -13.62 -3.99 18.00
C GLU A 259 -13.84 -3.35 19.39
N ALA A 260 -13.74 -4.14 20.45
CA ALA A 260 -13.86 -3.62 21.81
C ALA A 260 -12.77 -2.57 22.11
N ALA A 261 -11.52 -2.87 21.75
CA ALA A 261 -10.41 -1.92 21.91
C ALA A 261 -10.57 -0.68 21.03
N TYR A 262 -11.03 -0.85 19.79
CA TYR A 262 -11.31 0.26 18.87
C TYR A 262 -12.38 1.19 19.42
N GLN A 263 -13.50 0.66 19.94
CA GLN A 263 -14.56 1.46 20.52
C GLN A 263 -14.10 2.21 21.78
N ALA A 264 -13.18 1.63 22.54
CA ALA A 264 -12.56 2.24 23.72
C ALA A 264 -11.43 3.24 23.37
N ASN A 265 -11.03 3.39 22.09
CA ASN A 265 -9.82 4.11 21.66
C ASN A 265 -8.53 3.57 22.31
N ASP A 266 -8.45 2.26 22.51
CA ASP A 266 -7.35 1.54 23.17
C ASP A 266 -6.66 0.52 22.24
N MET A 267 -6.78 0.73 20.92
CA MET A 267 -6.05 -0.10 19.97
C MET A 267 -4.55 0.16 20.03
N GLY A 268 -3.80 -0.93 19.89
CA GLY A 268 -2.34 -0.89 19.82
C GLY A 268 -1.79 -2.01 18.92
N ARG A 269 -0.48 -2.12 18.87
CA ARG A 269 0.22 -3.13 18.03
C ARG A 269 -0.27 -4.55 18.25
N PRO A 270 -0.53 -5.05 19.49
CA PRO A 270 -0.98 -6.43 19.70
C PRO A 270 -2.26 -6.78 18.92
N HIS A 271 -3.16 -5.81 18.72
CA HIS A 271 -4.40 -5.99 17.98
C HIS A 271 -4.16 -6.24 16.48
N LEU A 272 -3.09 -5.68 15.92
CA LEU A 272 -2.69 -5.86 14.51
C LEU A 272 -1.69 -7.00 14.33
N ASP A 273 -0.77 -7.20 15.27
CA ASP A 273 0.28 -8.22 15.19
C ASP A 273 -0.22 -9.62 15.55
N GLY A 274 -1.32 -9.69 16.30
CA GLY A 274 -1.95 -10.93 16.74
C GLY A 274 -3.10 -11.42 15.85
N VAL A 275 -3.29 -10.85 14.65
CA VAL A 275 -4.39 -11.23 13.76
C VAL A 275 -4.37 -12.73 13.46
N LYS A 276 -5.52 -13.36 13.66
CA LYS A 276 -5.78 -14.77 13.41
C LYS A 276 -6.62 -14.94 12.16
N SER A 277 -6.39 -16.03 11.44
CA SER A 277 -7.12 -16.39 10.23
C SER A 277 -6.78 -17.81 9.82
N GLN A 278 -7.52 -18.37 8.88
CA GLN A 278 -7.26 -19.73 8.39
C GLN A 278 -6.07 -19.76 7.42
N ARG A 279 -6.04 -18.88 6.44
CA ARG A 279 -5.05 -18.85 5.35
C ARG A 279 -4.31 -17.53 5.21
N LEU A 280 -5.04 -16.40 5.25
CA LEU A 280 -4.48 -15.07 5.03
C LEU A 280 -3.71 -14.58 6.28
N ARG A 281 -2.83 -13.60 6.08
CA ARG A 281 -1.91 -13.13 7.14
C ARG A 281 -1.95 -11.60 7.28
N ASN A 282 -3.14 -11.09 7.64
CA ASN A 282 -3.41 -9.67 7.79
C ASN A 282 -3.12 -8.90 6.48
N ILE A 283 -4.01 -9.11 5.49
CA ILE A 283 -3.85 -8.54 4.14
C ILE A 283 -3.92 -7.01 4.18
N SER A 284 -3.04 -6.37 3.44
CA SER A 284 -2.86 -4.91 3.45
C SER A 284 -2.98 -4.25 2.08
N ASN A 285 -2.68 -4.95 0.99
CA ASN A 285 -2.66 -4.39 -0.35
C ASN A 285 -3.31 -5.34 -1.35
N LEU A 286 -3.83 -4.81 -2.45
CA LEU A 286 -4.31 -5.57 -3.60
C LEU A 286 -3.71 -4.98 -4.88
N ALA A 287 -3.04 -5.82 -5.66
CA ALA A 287 -2.57 -5.48 -6.99
C ALA A 287 -3.21 -6.41 -8.03
N PHE A 288 -3.58 -5.85 -9.17
CA PHE A 288 -3.99 -6.62 -10.33
C PHE A 288 -2.79 -6.91 -11.22
N GLY A 289 -2.67 -8.15 -11.69
CA GLY A 289 -1.63 -8.58 -12.61
C GLY A 289 -2.05 -9.82 -13.41
N GLY A 290 -1.06 -10.62 -13.86
CA GLY A 290 -1.29 -11.62 -14.88
C GLY A 290 -1.41 -11.00 -16.26
N ALA A 291 -1.31 -11.79 -17.34
CA ALA A 291 -1.31 -11.28 -18.71
C ALA A 291 -2.59 -10.50 -19.10
N ASP A 292 -3.70 -10.82 -18.46
CA ASP A 292 -5.03 -10.22 -18.68
C ASP A 292 -5.48 -9.28 -17.55
N LEU A 293 -4.59 -9.00 -16.59
CA LEU A 293 -4.88 -8.21 -15.38
C LEU A 293 -6.01 -8.78 -14.51
N LYS A 294 -6.28 -10.08 -14.59
CA LYS A 294 -7.33 -10.74 -13.80
C LYS A 294 -6.79 -11.55 -12.62
N THR A 295 -5.51 -11.55 -12.38
CA THR A 295 -4.96 -12.13 -11.15
C THR A 295 -4.83 -11.05 -10.10
N ALA A 296 -5.51 -11.24 -8.96
CA ALA A 296 -5.29 -10.43 -7.77
C ALA A 296 -4.10 -10.99 -6.99
N TYR A 297 -3.23 -10.11 -6.54
CA TYR A 297 -2.12 -10.39 -5.61
C TYR A 297 -2.34 -9.58 -4.35
N LEU A 298 -2.28 -10.25 -3.20
CA LEU A 298 -2.48 -9.60 -1.90
C LEU A 298 -1.16 -9.49 -1.14
N GLY A 299 -0.77 -8.28 -0.82
CA GLY A 299 0.25 -8.00 0.19
C GLY A 299 -0.28 -8.27 1.59
N CYS A 300 0.63 -8.45 2.57
CA CYS A 300 0.24 -8.73 3.95
C CYS A 300 1.25 -8.22 4.97
N LEU A 301 0.76 -8.00 6.20
CA LEU A 301 1.58 -7.52 7.30
C LEU A 301 2.33 -8.63 8.04
N LEU A 302 1.77 -9.84 8.11
CA LEU A 302 2.23 -10.91 9.00
C LEU A 302 2.66 -12.19 8.27
N GLY A 303 2.52 -12.23 6.95
CA GLY A 303 2.93 -13.37 6.14
C GLY A 303 4.32 -13.22 5.54
N ASP A 304 4.76 -14.30 4.90
CA ASP A 304 6.04 -14.40 4.20
C ASP A 304 5.89 -14.71 2.71
N SER A 305 4.69 -14.63 2.19
CA SER A 305 4.32 -14.96 0.81
C SER A 305 3.17 -14.07 0.33
N ILE A 306 2.95 -14.02 -0.96
CA ILE A 306 1.90 -13.25 -1.63
C ILE A 306 0.74 -14.19 -1.94
N ALA A 307 -0.45 -13.90 -1.41
CA ALA A 307 -1.66 -14.62 -1.79
C ALA A 307 -2.13 -14.17 -3.17
N SER A 308 -2.67 -15.11 -3.96
CA SER A 308 -3.19 -14.80 -5.29
C SER A 308 -4.44 -15.61 -5.62
N PHE A 309 -5.33 -15.02 -6.42
CA PHE A 309 -6.54 -15.67 -6.94
C PHE A 309 -7.04 -14.97 -8.19
N THR A 310 -7.94 -15.64 -8.93
CA THR A 310 -8.51 -15.08 -10.16
C THR A 310 -9.69 -14.17 -9.87
N MET A 311 -9.68 -12.99 -10.51
CA MET A 311 -10.76 -12.00 -10.45
C MET A 311 -11.67 -12.13 -11.69
N PRO A 312 -12.97 -11.86 -11.53
CA PRO A 312 -13.91 -11.89 -12.67
C PRO A 312 -13.73 -10.71 -13.62
N VAL A 313 -13.09 -9.62 -13.15
CA VAL A 313 -12.85 -8.39 -13.90
C VAL A 313 -11.37 -8.10 -13.95
N ALA A 314 -10.93 -7.46 -15.03
CA ALA A 314 -9.56 -7.00 -15.14
C ALA A 314 -9.33 -5.74 -14.29
N GLY A 315 -8.17 -5.64 -13.66
CA GLY A 315 -7.72 -4.43 -13.00
C GLY A 315 -7.35 -3.33 -13.98
N HIS A 316 -7.39 -2.09 -13.50
CA HIS A 316 -6.85 -0.97 -14.24
C HIS A 316 -5.32 -1.01 -14.20
N PRO A 317 -4.62 -1.01 -15.37
CA PRO A 317 -3.17 -1.01 -15.39
C PRO A 317 -2.64 0.27 -14.77
N LEU A 318 -1.77 0.14 -13.78
CA LEU A 318 -1.11 1.28 -13.14
C LEU A 318 0.06 1.79 -14.00
N PRO A 319 0.52 3.04 -13.81
CA PRO A 319 1.61 3.62 -14.62
C PRO A 319 2.88 2.76 -14.68
N HIS A 320 3.16 2.00 -13.63
CA HIS A 320 4.34 1.12 -13.59
C HIS A 320 4.18 -0.20 -14.37
N TRP A 321 2.98 -0.52 -14.86
CA TRP A 321 2.69 -1.80 -15.53
C TRP A 321 3.66 -2.12 -16.68
N THR A 322 4.09 -1.09 -17.44
CA THR A 322 4.97 -1.23 -18.60
C THR A 322 6.27 -0.43 -18.49
N VAL A 323 6.63 0.01 -17.27
CA VAL A 323 7.88 0.73 -17.04
C VAL A 323 9.08 -0.17 -17.38
N ASP A 324 10.11 0.36 -18.04
CA ASP A 324 11.33 -0.39 -18.30
C ASP A 324 12.06 -0.75 -16.99
N ILE A 325 12.12 -2.05 -16.69
CA ILE A 325 12.84 -2.62 -15.56
C ILE A 325 14.12 -3.37 -15.98
N GLY A 326 14.57 -3.20 -17.23
CA GLY A 326 15.77 -3.88 -17.76
C GLY A 326 16.99 -3.72 -16.84
N PRO A 327 17.34 -2.52 -16.37
CA PRO A 327 18.47 -2.33 -15.45
C PRO A 327 18.32 -3.11 -14.14
N LEU A 328 17.11 -3.18 -13.57
CA LEU A 328 16.82 -3.95 -12.37
C LEU A 328 16.98 -5.46 -12.61
N LEU A 329 16.51 -5.96 -13.74
CA LEU A 329 16.66 -7.36 -14.13
C LEU A 329 18.13 -7.74 -14.33
N GLN A 330 18.93 -6.88 -14.99
CA GLN A 330 20.36 -7.08 -15.18
C GLN A 330 21.09 -7.12 -13.83
N ALA A 331 20.84 -6.18 -12.95
CA ALA A 331 21.46 -6.11 -11.64
C ALA A 331 21.18 -7.35 -10.77
N LYS A 332 20.07 -8.04 -11.02
CA LYS A 332 19.67 -9.26 -10.28
C LYS A 332 19.91 -10.55 -11.04
N GLY A 333 20.55 -10.50 -12.20
CA GLY A 333 20.82 -11.69 -13.02
C GLY A 333 19.55 -12.36 -13.54
N LEU A 334 18.50 -11.58 -13.75
CA LEU A 334 17.21 -12.02 -14.29
C LEU A 334 17.00 -11.60 -15.76
N ALA A 335 17.90 -10.80 -16.33
CA ALA A 335 17.91 -10.48 -17.76
C ALA A 335 18.18 -11.75 -18.56
N ARG A 336 17.38 -12.00 -19.60
CA ARG A 336 17.63 -13.07 -20.60
C ARG A 336 18.58 -12.60 -21.66
#